data_017d71a39e714ca25a906e73b2c071ee
#
_entry.id   017d71a39e714ca25a906e73b2c071ee
#
_cell.length_a   1.000
_cell.length_b   1.000
_cell.length_c   1.000
_cell.angle_alpha   90.00
_cell.angle_beta   90.00
_cell.angle_gamma   90.00
#
_symmetry.space_group_name_H-M   'P 1'
#
loop_
_entity.id
_entity.type
_entity.pdbx_description
1 polymer ?
#
loop_
_entity_poly.entity_id
_entity_poly.type
_entity_poly.pdbx_seq_one_letter_code
_entity_poly.pdbx_strand_id
1 'polypeptide(L)'
;MLSIIICSVSPERLEQVTRNIHDTIGVDYEIIAIDKREKQWPVARAYNEGASRAHDPFLFFVHEDVKFHSVGWGKCIEKKLKEPDCGVIGFAGSKVKLKCYSGWGDVYKCDVIFYYQSVGTETQFRVASVTMEHPF
;
A
#
# COMPACT_ATOMS: atom_id res chain seq x y z
N MET A 1 -8.69 0.92 -14.24
CA MET A 1 -8.98 1.89 -13.14
C MET A 1 -8.76 1.18 -11.82
N LEU A 2 -8.37 1.90 -10.78
CA LEU A 2 -8.12 1.36 -9.44
C LEU A 2 -9.01 2.07 -8.41
N SER A 3 -9.65 1.34 -7.51
CA SER A 3 -10.33 1.92 -6.34
C SER A 3 -9.35 1.93 -5.16
N ILE A 4 -8.88 3.12 -4.78
CA ILE A 4 -7.90 3.33 -3.72
C ILE A 4 -8.63 3.65 -2.43
N ILE A 5 -8.45 2.80 -1.42
CA ILE A 5 -9.15 2.89 -0.14
C ILE A 5 -8.14 3.35 0.92
N ILE A 6 -8.40 4.49 1.54
CA ILE A 6 -7.52 5.12 2.53
C ILE A 6 -8.28 5.26 3.84
N CYS A 7 -7.75 4.66 4.91
CA CYS A 7 -8.24 4.92 6.27
C CYS A 7 -7.44 6.07 6.86
N SER A 8 -8.11 7.15 7.25
CA SER A 8 -7.45 8.37 7.73
C SER A 8 -7.92 8.78 9.12
N VAL A 9 -7.01 9.32 9.89
CA VAL A 9 -7.24 10.04 11.15
C VAL A 9 -6.65 11.46 11.12
N SER A 10 -5.89 11.82 10.07
CA SER A 10 -5.30 13.14 9.87
C SER A 10 -5.65 13.70 8.50
N PRO A 11 -6.43 14.81 8.43
CA PRO A 11 -6.75 15.47 7.17
C PRO A 11 -5.51 15.89 6.38
N GLU A 12 -4.47 16.33 7.06
CA GLU A 12 -3.22 16.80 6.45
C GLU A 12 -2.49 15.64 5.76
N ARG A 13 -2.41 14.47 6.42
CA ARG A 13 -1.81 13.27 5.83
C ARG A 13 -2.64 12.74 4.67
N LEU A 14 -3.96 12.75 4.80
CA LEU A 14 -4.87 12.36 3.72
C LEU A 14 -4.64 13.23 2.49
N GLU A 15 -4.55 14.54 2.66
CA GLU A 15 -4.27 15.46 1.55
C GLU A 15 -2.90 15.18 0.91
N GLN A 16 -1.87 14.95 1.73
CA GLN A 16 -0.52 14.65 1.24
C GLN A 16 -0.46 13.35 0.43
N VAL A 17 -1.05 12.25 0.94
CA VAL A 17 -1.05 10.96 0.23
C VAL A 17 -1.91 11.05 -1.04
N THR A 18 -3.05 11.72 -1.00
CA THR A 18 -3.93 11.92 -2.16
C THR A 18 -3.22 12.68 -3.26
N ARG A 19 -2.54 13.78 -2.94
CA ARG A 19 -1.74 14.55 -3.89
C ARG A 19 -0.61 13.71 -4.47
N ASN A 20 0.11 12.98 -3.62
CA ASN A 20 1.20 12.11 -4.07
C ASN A 20 0.71 10.98 -5.00
N ILE A 21 -0.44 10.36 -4.70
CA ILE A 21 -1.07 9.39 -5.59
C ILE A 21 -1.41 10.03 -6.93
N HIS A 22 -2.06 11.19 -6.93
CA HIS A 22 -2.42 11.91 -8.14
C HIS A 22 -1.21 12.16 -9.05
N ASP A 23 -0.10 12.58 -8.46
CA ASP A 23 1.12 12.93 -9.19
C ASP A 23 1.89 11.71 -9.71
N THR A 24 1.67 10.52 -9.14
CA THR A 24 2.54 9.37 -9.39
C THR A 24 1.85 8.14 -9.99
N ILE A 25 0.55 7.99 -9.86
CA ILE A 25 -0.16 6.74 -10.19
C ILE A 25 -0.13 6.38 -11.68
N GLY A 26 -0.41 7.33 -12.57
CA GLY A 26 -0.31 7.15 -14.02
C GLY A 26 -1.41 6.27 -14.67
N VAL A 27 -2.52 6.03 -13.98
CA VAL A 27 -3.74 5.36 -14.48
C VAL A 27 -4.97 6.06 -13.92
N ASP A 28 -6.16 5.77 -14.47
CA ASP A 28 -7.42 6.23 -13.91
C ASP A 28 -7.68 5.56 -12.56
N TYR A 29 -8.22 6.32 -11.63
CA TYR A 29 -8.48 5.84 -10.27
C TYR A 29 -9.61 6.64 -9.60
N GLU A 30 -10.16 6.07 -8.54
CA GLU A 30 -10.98 6.76 -7.55
C GLU A 30 -10.32 6.66 -6.17
N ILE A 31 -10.58 7.63 -5.30
CA ILE A 31 -10.16 7.59 -3.90
C ILE A 31 -11.38 7.52 -3.00
N ILE A 32 -11.39 6.52 -2.13
CA ILE A 32 -12.41 6.30 -1.11
C ILE A 32 -11.74 6.48 0.26
N ALA A 33 -11.86 7.68 0.82
CA ALA A 33 -11.34 8.00 2.13
C ALA A 33 -12.35 7.65 3.22
N ILE A 34 -11.92 6.88 4.22
CA ILE A 34 -12.71 6.54 5.40
C ILE A 34 -12.14 7.29 6.60
N ASP A 35 -12.89 8.28 7.06
CA ASP A 35 -12.56 9.04 8.27
C ASP A 35 -12.82 8.20 9.53
N LYS A 36 -11.77 7.95 10.29
CA LYS A 36 -11.84 7.16 11.53
C LYS A 36 -11.87 8.01 12.80
N ARG A 37 -11.80 9.33 12.71
CA ARG A 37 -11.76 10.22 13.90
C ARG A 37 -12.97 10.06 14.79
N GLU A 38 -14.15 9.95 14.19
CA GLU A 38 -15.40 9.81 14.94
C GLU A 38 -15.80 8.35 15.19
N LYS A 39 -15.42 7.45 14.30
CA LYS A 39 -15.92 6.08 14.25
C LYS A 39 -14.90 5.10 14.79
N GLN A 40 -14.17 5.22 15.73
CA GLN A 40 -13.20 4.28 16.36
C GLN A 40 -13.21 2.82 15.81
N TRP A 41 -13.41 2.67 14.50
CA TRP A 41 -13.50 1.37 13.85
C TRP A 41 -12.12 0.68 13.77
N PRO A 42 -12.07 -0.63 13.96
CA PRO A 42 -10.90 -1.40 13.59
C PRO A 42 -10.55 -1.17 12.12
N VAL A 43 -9.26 -1.20 11.77
CA VAL A 43 -8.77 -0.95 10.41
C VAL A 43 -9.45 -1.85 9.38
N ALA A 44 -9.60 -3.14 9.69
CA ALA A 44 -10.27 -4.09 8.81
C ALA A 44 -11.72 -3.68 8.48
N ARG A 45 -12.48 -3.20 9.47
CA ARG A 45 -13.85 -2.72 9.26
C ARG A 45 -13.87 -1.50 8.35
N ALA A 46 -12.97 -0.56 8.56
CA ALA A 46 -12.88 0.64 7.74
C ALA A 46 -12.53 0.30 6.28
N TYR A 47 -11.61 -0.62 6.06
CA TYR A 47 -11.27 -1.09 4.71
C TYR A 47 -12.43 -1.85 4.05
N ASN A 48 -13.15 -2.71 4.78
CA ASN A 48 -14.33 -3.38 4.24
C ASN A 48 -15.42 -2.39 3.84
N GLU A 49 -15.64 -1.36 4.65
CA GLU A 49 -16.57 -0.27 4.30
C GLU A 49 -16.13 0.48 3.05
N GLY A 50 -14.84 0.80 2.94
CA GLY A 50 -14.30 1.41 1.71
C GLY A 50 -14.45 0.51 0.49
N ALA A 51 -14.15 -0.78 0.64
CA ALA A 51 -14.31 -1.77 -0.42
C ALA A 51 -15.76 -1.90 -0.92
N SER A 52 -16.74 -1.80 0.00
CA SER A 52 -18.17 -1.85 -0.37
C SER A 52 -18.65 -0.65 -1.19
N ARG A 53 -17.90 0.44 -1.20
CA ARG A 53 -18.17 1.66 -1.96
C ARG A 53 -17.41 1.74 -3.29
N ALA A 54 -16.49 0.80 -3.52
CA ALA A 54 -15.65 0.78 -4.70
C ALA A 54 -16.46 0.46 -5.95
N HIS A 55 -16.17 1.17 -7.04
CA HIS A 55 -16.80 0.97 -8.33
C HIS A 55 -15.95 0.11 -9.28
N ASP A 56 -14.66 -0.06 -8.97
CA ASP A 56 -13.73 -0.86 -9.77
C ASP A 56 -13.41 -2.19 -9.07
N PRO A 57 -13.22 -3.29 -9.82
CA PRO A 57 -12.90 -4.58 -9.23
C PRO A 57 -11.49 -4.66 -8.61
N PHE A 58 -10.59 -3.75 -8.99
CA PHE A 58 -9.24 -3.72 -8.44
C PHE A 58 -9.17 -2.77 -7.25
N LEU A 59 -9.06 -3.37 -6.07
CA LEU A 59 -9.00 -2.65 -4.79
C LEU A 59 -7.54 -2.45 -4.36
N PHE A 60 -7.20 -1.25 -3.96
CA PHE A 60 -5.89 -0.90 -3.47
C PHE A 60 -5.97 -0.24 -2.09
N PHE A 61 -5.52 -0.93 -1.05
CA PHE A 61 -5.58 -0.48 0.32
C PHE A 61 -4.29 0.22 0.72
N VAL A 62 -4.39 1.47 1.18
CA VAL A 62 -3.24 2.33 1.49
C VAL A 62 -3.41 2.98 2.85
N HIS A 63 -2.33 3.09 3.61
CA HIS A 63 -2.26 3.94 4.80
C HIS A 63 -1.98 5.40 4.41
N GLU A 64 -2.48 6.34 5.22
CA GLU A 64 -2.32 7.78 4.97
C GLU A 64 -0.88 8.32 5.10
N ASP A 65 0.04 7.52 5.65
CA ASP A 65 1.46 7.85 5.85
C ASP A 65 2.39 7.26 4.78
N VAL A 66 1.82 6.70 3.71
CA VAL A 66 2.57 6.15 2.57
C VAL A 66 2.96 7.27 1.60
N LYS A 67 4.15 7.15 1.02
CA LYS A 67 4.62 8.01 -0.07
C LYS A 67 5.15 7.18 -1.23
N PHE A 68 4.57 7.37 -2.40
CA PHE A 68 5.02 6.75 -3.64
C PHE A 68 6.11 7.60 -4.29
N HIS A 69 7.25 6.99 -4.60
CA HIS A 69 8.39 7.65 -5.22
C HIS A 69 8.51 7.38 -6.72
N SER A 70 7.91 6.30 -7.20
CA SER A 70 7.94 5.93 -8.61
C SER A 70 6.74 6.49 -9.35
N VAL A 71 6.93 7.03 -10.54
CA VAL A 71 5.84 7.49 -11.40
C VAL A 71 5.34 6.32 -12.26
N GLY A 72 4.01 6.24 -12.44
CA GLY A 72 3.38 5.20 -13.27
C GLY A 72 3.24 3.84 -12.56
N TRP A 73 3.38 3.78 -11.25
CA TRP A 73 3.27 2.54 -10.48
C TRP A 73 1.90 1.85 -10.63
N GLY A 74 0.83 2.62 -10.84
CA GLY A 74 -0.50 2.07 -11.05
C GLY A 74 -0.61 1.19 -12.30
N LYS A 75 0.15 1.51 -13.38
CA LYS A 75 0.22 0.68 -14.59
C LYS A 75 0.80 -0.70 -14.30
N CYS A 76 1.83 -0.76 -13.46
CA CYS A 76 2.46 -2.02 -13.07
C CYS A 76 1.47 -2.88 -12.25
N ILE A 77 0.75 -2.26 -11.31
CA ILE A 77 -0.25 -2.95 -10.49
C ILE A 77 -1.40 -3.47 -11.35
N GLU A 78 -2.00 -2.63 -12.20
CA GLU A 78 -3.07 -3.07 -13.09
C GLU A 78 -2.65 -4.21 -14.01
N LYS A 79 -1.46 -4.11 -14.58
CA LYS A 79 -0.92 -5.16 -15.43
C LYS A 79 -0.83 -6.48 -14.67
N LYS A 80 -0.30 -6.45 -13.45
CA LYS A 80 -0.10 -7.64 -12.63
C LYS A 80 -1.43 -8.24 -12.15
N LEU A 81 -2.38 -7.42 -11.72
CA LEU A 81 -3.70 -7.87 -11.27
C LEU A 81 -4.56 -8.48 -12.40
N LYS A 82 -4.25 -8.17 -13.66
CA LYS A 82 -4.92 -8.77 -14.84
C LYS A 82 -4.37 -10.15 -15.21
N GLU A 83 -3.26 -10.58 -14.61
CA GLU A 83 -2.74 -11.93 -14.82
C GLU A 83 -3.69 -12.97 -14.19
N PRO A 84 -4.01 -14.09 -14.88
CA PRO A 84 -4.98 -15.07 -14.40
C PRO A 84 -4.66 -15.68 -13.03
N ASP A 85 -3.39 -15.77 -12.70
CA ASP A 85 -2.91 -16.39 -11.47
C ASP A 85 -2.68 -15.39 -10.32
N CYS A 86 -2.99 -14.10 -10.55
CA CYS A 86 -2.77 -13.05 -9.58
C CYS A 86 -4.06 -12.69 -8.84
N GLY A 87 -4.20 -13.15 -7.61
CA GLY A 87 -5.34 -12.78 -6.75
C GLY A 87 -5.05 -11.61 -5.81
N VAL A 88 -3.81 -11.46 -5.35
CA VAL A 88 -3.39 -10.43 -4.38
C VAL A 88 -1.96 -10.00 -4.64
N ILE A 89 -1.71 -8.70 -4.53
CA ILE A 89 -0.36 -8.12 -4.56
C ILE A 89 -0.10 -7.42 -3.24
N GLY A 90 1.04 -7.70 -2.61
CA GLY A 90 1.52 -7.00 -1.42
C GLY A 90 2.84 -6.31 -1.70
N PHE A 91 3.09 -5.18 -1.01
CA PHE A 91 4.33 -4.41 -1.17
C PHE A 91 5.39 -4.72 -0.11
N ALA A 92 5.09 -5.61 0.81
CA ALA A 92 6.03 -6.07 1.82
C ALA A 92 5.75 -7.52 2.16
N GLY A 93 6.82 -8.30 2.31
CA GLY A 93 6.67 -9.70 2.65
C GLY A 93 8.00 -10.42 2.84
N SER A 94 7.92 -11.70 3.18
CA SER A 94 9.06 -12.61 3.24
C SER A 94 8.69 -13.95 2.61
N LYS A 95 9.60 -14.54 1.84
CA LYS A 95 9.44 -15.88 1.25
C LYS A 95 9.35 -16.98 2.32
N VAL A 96 9.84 -16.70 3.51
CA VAL A 96 9.88 -17.66 4.63
C VAL A 96 9.30 -16.99 5.86
N LYS A 97 8.30 -17.64 6.45
CA LYS A 97 7.80 -17.29 7.78
C LYS A 97 8.50 -18.16 8.82
N LEU A 98 9.31 -17.54 9.66
CA LEU A 98 9.94 -18.24 10.78
C LEU A 98 8.91 -18.62 11.85
N LYS A 99 9.19 -19.69 12.60
CA LYS A 99 8.35 -20.10 13.75
C LYS A 99 8.54 -19.22 15.00
N CYS A 100 9.31 -18.15 14.90
CA CYS A 100 9.54 -17.17 15.97
C CYS A 100 9.02 -15.80 15.54
N TYR A 101 8.85 -14.90 16.51
CA TYR A 101 8.55 -13.50 16.21
C TYR A 101 9.76 -12.87 15.53
N SER A 102 9.61 -12.57 14.25
CA SER A 102 10.61 -11.88 13.45
C SER A 102 10.04 -10.56 12.95
N GLY A 103 10.87 -9.51 12.99
CA GLY A 103 10.51 -8.22 12.37
C GLY A 103 10.65 -8.27 10.85
N TRP A 104 10.26 -7.19 10.19
CA TRP A 104 10.36 -7.01 8.73
C TRP A 104 11.79 -7.04 8.17
N GLY A 105 12.80 -7.30 9.01
CA GLY A 105 14.22 -7.22 8.69
C GLY A 105 14.91 -8.52 8.34
N ASP A 106 14.20 -9.58 8.04
CA ASP A 106 14.76 -10.92 7.90
C ASP A 106 15.56 -11.16 6.60
N VAL A 107 16.45 -12.15 6.64
CA VAL A 107 17.48 -12.46 5.62
C VAL A 107 16.87 -12.91 4.29
N TYR A 108 15.63 -13.42 4.31
CA TYR A 108 14.92 -13.93 3.14
C TYR A 108 13.83 -12.96 2.67
N LYS A 109 14.20 -11.73 2.37
CA LYS A 109 13.24 -10.71 1.88
C LYS A 109 12.76 -11.06 0.48
N CYS A 110 11.46 -11.08 0.31
CA CYS A 110 10.89 -10.90 -1.01
C CYS A 110 10.89 -9.42 -1.35
N ASP A 111 11.05 -9.19 -2.56
CA ASP A 111 10.98 -7.95 -3.27
C ASP A 111 10.07 -6.90 -2.61
N VAL A 112 10.68 -6.02 -1.84
CA VAL A 112 10.07 -4.81 -1.32
C VAL A 112 10.60 -3.64 -2.12
N ILE A 113 9.75 -2.89 -2.77
CA ILE A 113 10.22 -1.85 -3.67
C ILE A 113 10.91 -0.72 -2.90
N PHE A 114 10.40 -0.24 -1.82
CA PHE A 114 11.01 0.66 -0.83
C PHE A 114 10.05 0.84 0.33
N TYR A 115 10.50 0.74 1.54
CA TYR A 115 9.75 1.22 2.68
C TYR A 115 10.62 2.08 3.60
N TYR A 116 10.00 3.12 4.15
CA TYR A 116 10.58 3.94 5.19
C TYR A 116 9.84 3.66 6.48
N GLN A 117 10.56 3.33 7.52
CA GLN A 117 9.97 3.16 8.85
C GLN A 117 10.53 4.22 9.78
N SER A 118 9.65 5.01 10.38
CA SER A 118 10.01 5.92 11.47
C SER A 118 9.99 5.12 12.78
N VAL A 119 11.11 5.14 13.48
CA VAL A 119 11.23 4.54 14.82
C VAL A 119 11.52 5.67 15.81
N GLY A 120 10.52 6.04 16.61
CA GLY A 120 10.62 7.16 17.55
C GLY A 120 10.71 8.52 16.85
N THR A 121 11.54 9.42 17.34
CA THR A 121 11.79 10.75 16.79
C THR A 121 12.84 10.77 15.68
N GLU A 122 13.55 9.67 15.47
CA GLU A 122 14.55 9.54 14.40
C GLU A 122 13.95 8.85 13.19
N THR A 123 14.03 9.51 12.05
CA THR A 123 13.68 8.92 10.76
C THR A 123 14.85 8.07 10.29
N GLN A 124 14.82 6.78 10.55
CA GLN A 124 15.79 5.85 9.97
C GLN A 124 15.36 5.49 8.57
N PHE A 125 16.11 5.95 7.57
CA PHE A 125 15.94 5.54 6.19
C PHE A 125 16.56 4.15 5.99
N ARG A 126 15.74 3.11 5.93
CA ARG A 126 16.18 1.80 5.46
C ARG A 126 15.73 1.63 4.02
N VAL A 127 16.66 1.75 3.10
CA VAL A 127 16.44 1.43 1.69
C VAL A 127 16.65 -0.06 1.51
N ALA A 128 15.57 -0.82 1.35
CA ALA A 128 15.67 -2.16 0.82
C ALA A 128 15.49 -2.05 -0.70
N SER A 129 16.55 -2.12 -1.48
CA SER A 129 16.43 -2.24 -2.92
C SER A 129 15.95 -3.64 -3.26
N VAL A 130 14.94 -3.70 -4.08
CA VAL A 130 14.41 -4.94 -4.59
C VAL A 130 14.64 -4.97 -6.06
N THR A 131 15.37 -5.97 -6.46
CA THR A 131 15.44 -6.40 -7.85
C THR A 131 14.27 -7.36 -8.07
N MET A 132 13.26 -6.92 -8.80
CA MET A 132 12.21 -7.80 -9.30
C MET A 132 12.82 -8.70 -10.40
N GLU A 133 13.60 -9.70 -10.03
CA GLU A 133 14.14 -10.61 -11.02
C GLU A 133 13.21 -11.80 -11.32
N HIS A 134 12.27 -12.13 -10.48
CA HIS A 134 11.20 -13.09 -10.80
C HIS A 134 9.95 -12.79 -9.97
N PRO A 135 8.91 -12.17 -10.54
CA PRO A 135 7.57 -12.35 -10.02
C PRO A 135 7.19 -13.81 -10.28
N PHE A 136 6.67 -14.46 -9.28
CA PHE A 136 6.16 -15.84 -9.24
C PHE A 136 5.73 -16.43 -10.57
#